data_f351d4f8e657da62df354f22ab7aca20
#
_entry.id   f351d4f8e657da62df354f22ab7aca20
#
_cell.length_a   1.000
_cell.length_b   1.000
_cell.length_c   1.000
_cell.angle_alpha   90.00
_cell.angle_beta   90.00
_cell.angle_gamma   90.00
#
_symmetry.space_group_name_H-M   'P 1'
#
loop_
_entity.id
_entity.type
_entity.pdbx_description
1 polymer ?
#
loop_
_entity_poly.entity_id
_entity_poly.type
_entity_poly.pdbx_seq_one_letter_code
_entity_poly.pdbx_strand_id
1 'polypeptide(L)'
;MSKIEQEKSESVISYYYDDINLYDVPTFEEEQELFKRIRNGDIEARNEIIVRNLRFVVSIARQFINANETLPFPDLIQEGNLGLIEAVNNFDYTLGYRFNTYSAYWIKSYIIMGIVNKSRIIRIPCHLHYDIFKARKIASQLQKQGIEPTSELLAEELGKTAKEIDESIKYNFDVSSLDKILMHENVDDSFYRNESLYESKYSEECLMDKIFYECLINDIKSSGALTDREKFILIHRYNLDGNGIKTKTEISKQLDISRERVRQIEKRALEKLRDDKHISEYNLRLTK
;
A
#
# COMPACT_ATOMS: atom_id res chain seq x y z
N MET A 1 8.69 15.46 10.68
CA MET A 1 8.88 16.67 9.84
C MET A 1 10.05 17.46 10.37
N SER A 2 10.98 17.89 9.51
CA SER A 2 12.09 18.75 9.90
C SER A 2 11.58 20.16 10.24
N LYS A 3 12.32 20.92 11.08
CA LYS A 3 11.99 22.34 11.38
C LYS A 3 11.81 23.18 10.11
N ILE A 4 12.60 22.90 9.07
CA ILE A 4 12.58 23.59 7.77
C ILE A 4 11.26 23.30 7.01
N GLU A 5 10.70 22.11 7.13
CA GLU A 5 9.40 21.74 6.50
C GLU A 5 8.24 22.40 7.24
N GLN A 6 8.34 22.57 8.57
CA GLN A 6 7.34 23.29 9.36
C GLN A 6 7.32 24.79 9.02
N GLU A 7 8.49 25.44 8.96
CA GLU A 7 8.61 26.85 8.59
C GLU A 7 8.13 27.14 7.15
N LYS A 8 8.41 26.22 6.18
CA LYS A 8 7.88 26.34 4.83
C LYS A 8 6.36 26.14 4.77
N SER A 9 5.82 25.20 5.52
CA SER A 9 4.37 24.99 5.56
C SER A 9 3.64 26.16 6.21
N GLU A 10 4.19 26.76 7.24
CA GLU A 10 3.65 27.99 7.87
C GLU A 10 3.65 29.18 6.92
N SER A 11 4.69 29.35 6.13
CA SER A 11 4.75 30.43 5.14
C SER A 11 3.71 30.27 4.01
N VAL A 12 3.52 29.04 3.51
CA VAL A 12 2.52 28.75 2.46
C VAL A 12 1.09 28.98 2.98
N ILE A 13 0.82 28.59 4.23
CA ILE A 13 -0.48 28.78 4.85
C ILE A 13 -0.76 30.29 5.03
N SER A 14 0.24 31.08 5.38
CA SER A 14 0.07 32.53 5.55
C SER A 14 -0.37 33.20 4.26
N TYR A 15 0.26 32.91 3.12
CA TYR A 15 -0.18 33.42 1.81
C TYR A 15 -1.62 33.00 1.47
N TYR A 16 -1.96 31.74 1.75
CA TYR A 16 -3.32 31.28 1.53
C TYR A 16 -4.34 32.02 2.40
N TYR A 17 -4.01 32.35 3.66
CA TYR A 17 -4.86 33.16 4.51
C TYR A 17 -5.05 34.57 3.99
N ASP A 18 -3.98 35.19 3.50
CA ASP A 18 -4.04 36.54 2.93
C ASP A 18 -4.98 36.55 1.74
N ASP A 19 -4.91 35.56 0.84
CA ASP A 19 -5.76 35.47 -0.34
C ASP A 19 -7.25 35.25 0.04
N ILE A 20 -7.55 34.33 0.96
CA ILE A 20 -8.96 34.06 1.32
C ILE A 20 -9.59 35.16 2.18
N ASN A 21 -8.78 35.97 2.85
CA ASN A 21 -9.28 37.11 3.65
C ASN A 21 -9.73 38.28 2.81
N LEU A 22 -9.42 38.33 1.51
CA LEU A 22 -9.89 39.34 0.59
C LEU A 22 -11.41 39.26 0.33
N TYR A 23 -12.01 38.11 0.63
CA TYR A 23 -13.41 37.83 0.32
C TYR A 23 -14.27 37.79 1.59
N ASP A 24 -15.35 38.60 1.60
CA ASP A 24 -16.30 38.61 2.71
C ASP A 24 -17.25 37.41 2.64
N VAL A 25 -17.67 36.97 3.84
CA VAL A 25 -18.65 35.86 3.96
C VAL A 25 -20.00 36.36 3.42
N PRO A 26 -20.68 35.57 2.55
CA PRO A 26 -21.94 36.02 1.97
C PRO A 26 -23.06 36.10 3.00
N THR A 27 -23.93 37.10 2.86
CA THR A 27 -25.19 37.21 3.58
C THR A 27 -26.18 36.15 3.10
N PHE A 28 -27.24 35.90 3.85
CA PHE A 28 -28.27 34.93 3.45
C PHE A 28 -28.92 35.30 2.09
N GLU A 29 -29.17 36.56 1.86
CA GLU A 29 -29.78 37.05 0.63
C GLU A 29 -28.85 36.85 -0.58
N GLU A 30 -27.56 37.18 -0.42
CA GLU A 30 -26.54 36.95 -1.43
C GLU A 30 -26.37 35.45 -1.72
N GLU A 31 -26.38 34.57 -0.68
CA GLU A 31 -26.35 33.13 -0.89
C GLU A 31 -27.50 32.66 -1.79
N GLN A 32 -28.72 33.13 -1.52
CA GLN A 32 -29.90 32.80 -2.30
C GLN A 32 -29.80 33.26 -3.76
N GLU A 33 -29.31 34.47 -3.98
CA GLU A 33 -29.11 35.00 -5.31
C GLU A 33 -28.03 34.25 -6.09
N LEU A 34 -26.89 33.97 -5.47
CA LEU A 34 -25.80 33.19 -6.07
C LEU A 34 -26.28 31.77 -6.45
N PHE A 35 -27.01 31.10 -5.58
CA PHE A 35 -27.54 29.76 -5.91
C PHE A 35 -28.60 29.79 -7.00
N LYS A 36 -29.41 30.82 -7.11
CA LYS A 36 -30.31 31.03 -8.28
C LYS A 36 -29.54 31.10 -9.58
N ARG A 37 -28.45 31.87 -9.59
CA ARG A 37 -27.56 32.01 -10.77
C ARG A 37 -26.84 30.70 -11.09
N ILE A 38 -26.36 29.96 -10.09
CA ILE A 38 -25.73 28.65 -10.25
C ILE A 38 -26.69 27.67 -10.91
N ARG A 39 -27.97 27.65 -10.51
CA ARG A 39 -28.99 26.78 -11.10
C ARG A 39 -29.24 27.06 -12.58
N ASN A 40 -28.98 28.29 -13.01
CA ASN A 40 -29.04 28.70 -14.42
C ASN A 40 -27.73 28.43 -15.18
N GLY A 41 -26.76 27.79 -14.57
CA GLY A 41 -25.49 27.40 -15.18
C GLY A 41 -24.38 28.46 -15.10
N ASP A 42 -24.51 29.47 -14.24
CA ASP A 42 -23.50 30.50 -14.05
C ASP A 42 -22.29 29.97 -13.29
N ILE A 43 -21.17 29.80 -14.01
CA ILE A 43 -19.89 29.31 -13.46
C ILE A 43 -19.22 30.34 -12.56
N GLU A 44 -19.38 31.64 -12.86
CA GLU A 44 -18.79 32.72 -12.07
C GLU A 44 -19.43 32.77 -10.68
N ALA A 45 -20.76 32.70 -10.60
CA ALA A 45 -21.48 32.65 -9.34
C ALA A 45 -21.09 31.40 -8.52
N ARG A 46 -20.84 30.26 -9.19
CA ARG A 46 -20.34 29.05 -8.55
C ARG A 46 -18.95 29.23 -7.93
N ASN A 47 -18.06 29.85 -8.67
CA ASN A 47 -16.71 30.11 -8.17
C ASN A 47 -16.74 31.15 -7.03
N GLU A 48 -17.58 32.16 -7.14
CA GLU A 48 -17.77 33.19 -6.11
C GLU A 48 -18.21 32.59 -4.77
N ILE A 49 -19.24 31.74 -4.76
CA ILE A 49 -19.73 31.12 -3.51
C ILE A 49 -18.66 30.21 -2.89
N ILE A 50 -17.86 29.51 -3.70
CA ILE A 50 -16.78 28.67 -3.22
C ILE A 50 -15.71 29.54 -2.53
N VAL A 51 -15.20 30.56 -3.22
CA VAL A 51 -14.13 31.42 -2.71
C VAL A 51 -14.53 32.11 -1.41
N ARG A 52 -15.76 32.66 -1.35
CA ARG A 52 -16.30 33.35 -0.17
C ARG A 52 -16.51 32.42 1.04
N ASN A 53 -16.51 31.08 0.84
CA ASN A 53 -16.65 30.07 1.91
C ASN A 53 -15.36 29.34 2.27
N LEU A 54 -14.22 29.62 1.66
CA LEU A 54 -12.93 28.96 1.97
C LEU A 54 -12.50 29.17 3.42
N ARG A 55 -12.78 30.35 4.01
CA ARG A 55 -12.51 30.62 5.44
C ARG A 55 -13.27 29.68 6.36
N PHE A 56 -14.48 29.29 5.99
CA PHE A 56 -15.27 28.32 6.73
C PHE A 56 -14.64 26.93 6.70
N VAL A 57 -14.12 26.48 5.53
CA VAL A 57 -13.38 25.23 5.40
C VAL A 57 -12.18 25.20 6.34
N VAL A 58 -11.39 26.27 6.39
CA VAL A 58 -10.23 26.37 7.29
C VAL A 58 -10.64 26.23 8.76
N SER A 59 -11.77 26.85 9.16
CA SER A 59 -12.26 26.77 10.54
C SER A 59 -12.65 25.33 10.92
N ILE A 60 -13.20 24.55 9.99
CA ILE A 60 -13.55 23.15 10.19
C ILE A 60 -12.27 22.28 10.18
N ALA A 61 -11.37 22.46 9.21
CA ALA A 61 -10.13 21.69 9.08
C ALA A 61 -9.26 21.82 10.34
N ARG A 62 -9.24 22.98 10.98
CA ARG A 62 -8.52 23.25 12.24
C ARG A 62 -8.93 22.30 13.37
N GLN A 63 -10.18 21.83 13.41
CA GLN A 63 -10.68 20.91 14.43
C GLN A 63 -10.04 19.51 14.31
N PHE A 64 -9.48 19.18 13.13
CA PHE A 64 -8.90 17.87 12.84
C PHE A 64 -7.38 17.83 12.97
N ILE A 65 -6.70 18.95 13.22
CA ILE A 65 -5.24 18.99 13.39
C ILE A 65 -4.75 18.03 14.46
N ASN A 66 -5.39 18.07 15.65
CA ASN A 66 -4.99 17.24 16.78
C ASN A 66 -5.44 15.77 16.66
N ALA A 67 -6.38 15.48 15.78
CA ALA A 67 -6.89 14.13 15.55
C ALA A 67 -6.08 13.38 14.46
N ASN A 68 -5.16 14.07 13.81
CA ASN A 68 -4.39 13.57 12.68
C ASN A 68 -2.90 13.90 12.86
N GLU A 69 -2.08 12.87 13.03
CA GLU A 69 -0.63 13.01 13.25
C GLU A 69 0.18 13.04 11.94
N THR A 70 -0.41 12.65 10.82
CA THR A 70 0.34 12.33 9.60
C THR A 70 0.03 13.23 8.40
N LEU A 71 -1.21 13.72 8.26
CA LEU A 71 -1.58 14.54 7.11
C LEU A 71 -1.29 16.02 7.42
N PRO A 72 -0.50 16.74 6.59
CA PRO A 72 -0.23 18.17 6.79
C PRO A 72 -1.52 18.99 6.80
N PHE A 73 -1.54 20.08 7.55
CA PHE A 73 -2.72 20.95 7.64
C PHE A 73 -3.18 21.53 6.28
N PRO A 74 -2.30 21.93 5.36
CA PRO A 74 -2.71 22.33 4.00
C PRO A 74 -3.49 21.24 3.28
N ASP A 75 -3.12 19.98 3.44
CA ASP A 75 -3.80 18.87 2.77
C ASP A 75 -5.20 18.65 3.36
N LEU A 76 -5.38 18.82 4.68
CA LEU A 76 -6.71 18.80 5.31
C LEU A 76 -7.60 19.90 4.76
N ILE A 77 -7.06 21.10 4.54
CA ILE A 77 -7.80 22.21 3.93
C ILE A 77 -8.23 21.84 2.51
N GLN A 78 -7.33 21.26 1.70
CA GLN A 78 -7.68 20.88 0.32
C GLN A 78 -8.72 19.76 0.26
N GLU A 79 -8.64 18.76 1.14
CA GLU A 79 -9.73 17.77 1.26
C GLU A 79 -11.06 18.42 1.63
N GLY A 80 -11.04 19.39 2.55
CA GLY A 80 -12.22 20.18 2.91
C GLY A 80 -12.76 21.02 1.74
N ASN A 81 -11.87 21.60 0.92
CA ASN A 81 -12.25 22.37 -0.27
C ASN A 81 -12.96 21.48 -1.30
N LEU A 82 -12.52 20.24 -1.49
CA LEU A 82 -13.22 19.26 -2.33
C LEU A 82 -14.64 18.99 -1.79
N GLY A 83 -14.77 18.85 -0.48
CA GLY A 83 -16.08 18.69 0.17
C GLY A 83 -16.98 19.93 0.01
N LEU A 84 -16.42 21.14 0.07
CA LEU A 84 -17.15 22.37 -0.19
C LEU A 84 -17.68 22.44 -1.63
N ILE A 85 -16.84 22.08 -2.61
CA ILE A 85 -17.21 22.04 -4.04
C ILE A 85 -18.38 21.08 -4.26
N GLU A 86 -18.32 19.91 -3.64
CA GLU A 86 -19.40 18.91 -3.75
C GLU A 86 -20.69 19.40 -3.06
N ALA A 87 -20.55 20.08 -1.92
CA ALA A 87 -21.70 20.71 -1.26
C ALA A 87 -22.37 21.78 -2.15
N VAL A 88 -21.61 22.60 -2.87
CA VAL A 88 -22.17 23.60 -3.80
C VAL A 88 -22.95 22.94 -4.93
N ASN A 89 -22.45 21.81 -5.46
CA ASN A 89 -23.12 21.09 -6.55
C ASN A 89 -24.48 20.49 -6.13
N ASN A 90 -24.59 20.07 -4.87
CA ASN A 90 -25.73 19.31 -4.37
C ASN A 90 -26.69 20.13 -3.47
N PHE A 91 -26.42 21.41 -3.24
CA PHE A 91 -27.24 22.23 -2.34
C PHE A 91 -28.54 22.66 -2.98
N ASP A 92 -29.63 22.47 -2.24
CA ASP A 92 -30.96 22.99 -2.62
C ASP A 92 -31.34 24.23 -1.76
N TYR A 93 -31.21 25.38 -2.36
CA TYR A 93 -31.50 26.66 -1.73
C TYR A 93 -32.99 26.89 -1.47
N THR A 94 -33.90 26.11 -2.08
CA THR A 94 -35.36 26.26 -1.90
C THR A 94 -35.84 25.84 -0.53
N LEU A 95 -35.02 25.03 0.19
CA LEU A 95 -35.33 24.54 1.53
C LEU A 95 -35.17 25.60 2.64
N GLY A 96 -34.64 26.79 2.32
CA GLY A 96 -34.54 27.91 3.26
C GLY A 96 -33.47 27.78 4.36
N TYR A 97 -32.61 26.75 4.31
CA TYR A 97 -31.49 26.60 5.23
C TYR A 97 -30.25 27.38 4.78
N ARG A 98 -29.37 27.74 5.73
CA ARG A 98 -28.07 28.34 5.41
C ARG A 98 -27.16 27.30 4.76
N PHE A 99 -26.43 27.73 3.74
CA PHE A 99 -25.46 26.89 3.04
C PHE A 99 -24.37 26.33 3.97
N ASN A 100 -23.89 27.11 4.93
CA ASN A 100 -22.88 26.69 5.90
C ASN A 100 -23.34 25.49 6.74
N THR A 101 -24.61 25.39 7.07
CA THR A 101 -25.17 24.24 7.83
C THR A 101 -25.07 22.96 7.03
N TYR A 102 -25.38 23.01 5.73
CA TYR A 102 -25.32 21.87 4.82
C TYR A 102 -23.86 21.52 4.47
N SER A 103 -23.06 22.50 4.07
CA SER A 103 -21.68 22.29 3.63
C SER A 103 -20.77 21.76 4.74
N ALA A 104 -21.04 22.06 6.02
CA ALA A 104 -20.28 21.56 7.14
C ALA A 104 -20.19 20.02 7.19
N TYR A 105 -21.27 19.32 6.82
CA TYR A 105 -21.29 17.85 6.78
C TYR A 105 -20.43 17.30 5.66
N TRP A 106 -20.49 17.92 4.49
CA TRP A 106 -19.68 17.53 3.35
C TRP A 106 -18.19 17.77 3.61
N ILE A 107 -17.84 18.97 4.09
CA ILE A 107 -16.46 19.33 4.44
C ILE A 107 -15.88 18.32 5.45
N LYS A 108 -16.60 18.05 6.55
CA LYS A 108 -16.16 17.08 7.56
C LYS A 108 -16.01 15.68 7.00
N SER A 109 -16.96 15.23 6.17
CA SER A 109 -16.92 13.91 5.54
C SER A 109 -15.71 13.73 4.65
N TYR A 110 -15.41 14.74 3.82
CA TYR A 110 -14.26 14.72 2.92
C TYR A 110 -12.92 14.76 3.68
N ILE A 111 -12.82 15.60 4.72
CA ILE A 111 -11.62 15.62 5.58
C ILE A 111 -11.40 14.26 6.25
N ILE A 112 -12.43 13.66 6.81
CA ILE A 112 -12.33 12.34 7.45
C ILE A 112 -11.92 11.28 6.43
N MET A 113 -12.53 11.27 5.24
CA MET A 113 -12.16 10.34 4.17
C MET A 113 -10.74 10.58 3.66
N GLY A 114 -10.28 11.82 3.59
CA GLY A 114 -8.91 12.19 3.28
C GLY A 114 -7.94 11.60 4.32
N ILE A 115 -8.23 11.76 5.61
CA ILE A 115 -7.44 11.17 6.70
C ILE A 115 -7.40 9.64 6.56
N VAL A 116 -8.56 8.99 6.41
CA VAL A 116 -8.64 7.52 6.32
C VAL A 116 -7.85 6.98 5.11
N ASN A 117 -7.91 7.66 3.97
CA ASN A 117 -7.32 7.16 2.73
C ASN A 117 -5.86 7.56 2.51
N LYS A 118 -5.43 8.72 3.04
CA LYS A 118 -4.14 9.35 2.69
C LYS A 118 -3.18 9.50 3.87
N SER A 119 -3.63 9.30 5.12
CA SER A 119 -2.78 9.49 6.30
C SER A 119 -1.70 8.43 6.46
N ARG A 120 -1.84 7.26 5.85
CA ARG A 120 -0.91 6.14 5.99
C ARG A 120 -0.27 5.78 4.68
N ILE A 121 1.05 5.49 4.71
CA ILE A 121 1.80 4.98 3.56
C ILE A 121 1.21 3.65 3.09
N ILE A 122 0.89 2.75 4.02
CA ILE A 122 0.18 1.50 3.72
C ILE A 122 -1.30 1.74 4.01
N ARG A 123 -2.11 1.78 2.96
CA ARG A 123 -3.56 2.01 3.06
C ARG A 123 -4.25 0.90 3.83
N ILE A 124 -5.09 1.27 4.79
CA ILE A 124 -5.96 0.38 5.56
C ILE A 124 -7.41 0.60 5.13
N PRO A 125 -8.24 -0.45 5.03
CA PRO A 125 -9.68 -0.31 4.78
C PRO A 125 -10.37 0.59 5.82
N CYS A 126 -11.35 1.38 5.39
CA CYS A 126 -11.99 2.39 6.23
C CYS A 126 -12.65 1.82 7.50
N HIS A 127 -13.25 0.62 7.41
CA HIS A 127 -13.87 -0.01 8.58
C HIS A 127 -12.85 -0.34 9.68
N LEU A 128 -11.67 -0.85 9.32
CA LEU A 128 -10.59 -1.12 10.27
C LEU A 128 -10.04 0.18 10.87
N HIS A 129 -9.93 1.24 10.08
CA HIS A 129 -9.52 2.55 10.58
C HIS A 129 -10.49 3.09 11.64
N TYR A 130 -11.80 2.95 11.41
CA TYR A 130 -12.82 3.32 12.39
C TYR A 130 -12.72 2.51 13.67
N ASP A 131 -12.47 1.21 13.57
CA ASP A 131 -12.33 0.33 14.73
C ASP A 131 -11.09 0.70 15.55
N ILE A 132 -9.96 0.92 14.91
CA ILE A 132 -8.72 1.38 15.56
C ILE A 132 -8.96 2.73 16.27
N PHE A 133 -9.61 3.68 15.60
CA PHE A 133 -9.89 5.00 16.19
C PHE A 133 -10.79 4.90 17.41
N LYS A 134 -11.88 4.12 17.34
CA LYS A 134 -12.78 3.89 18.47
C LYS A 134 -12.09 3.17 19.62
N ALA A 135 -11.31 2.12 19.31
CA ALA A 135 -10.55 1.37 20.31
C ALA A 135 -9.55 2.27 21.05
N ARG A 136 -8.79 3.12 20.33
CA ARG A 136 -7.88 4.10 20.94
C ARG A 136 -8.61 5.08 21.85
N LYS A 137 -9.78 5.58 21.44
CA LYS A 137 -10.58 6.51 22.24
C LYS A 137 -11.04 5.86 23.55
N ILE A 138 -11.56 4.64 23.48
CA ILE A 138 -12.01 3.88 24.66
C ILE A 138 -10.81 3.54 25.55
N ALA A 139 -9.71 3.06 24.97
CA ALA A 139 -8.48 2.77 25.70
C ALA A 139 -7.98 4.01 26.50
N SER A 140 -7.96 5.18 25.86
CA SER A 140 -7.59 6.44 26.51
C SER A 140 -8.56 6.82 27.65
N GLN A 141 -9.85 6.51 27.54
CA GLN A 141 -10.82 6.74 28.61
C GLN A 141 -10.62 5.78 29.79
N LEU A 142 -10.40 4.49 29.51
CA LEU A 142 -10.11 3.48 30.52
C LEU A 142 -8.82 3.78 31.29
N GLN A 143 -7.76 4.18 30.57
CA GLN A 143 -6.50 4.60 31.20
C GLN A 143 -6.67 5.80 32.15
N LYS A 144 -7.51 6.78 31.79
CA LYS A 144 -7.82 7.92 32.67
C LYS A 144 -8.58 7.48 33.95
N GLN A 145 -9.28 6.35 33.91
CA GLN A 145 -9.95 5.73 35.05
C GLN A 145 -9.05 4.77 35.85
N GLY A 146 -7.79 4.61 35.42
CA GLY A 146 -6.83 3.70 36.06
C GLY A 146 -7.04 2.22 35.70
N ILE A 147 -7.82 1.93 34.64
CA ILE A 147 -8.11 0.56 34.19
C ILE A 147 -7.21 0.27 32.99
N GLU A 148 -6.49 -0.87 33.00
CA GLU A 148 -5.71 -1.32 31.85
C GLU A 148 -6.65 -1.77 30.72
N PRO A 149 -6.50 -1.22 29.48
CA PRO A 149 -7.35 -1.59 28.36
C PRO A 149 -6.93 -2.98 27.83
N THR A 150 -7.69 -4.01 28.16
CA THR A 150 -7.53 -5.34 27.57
C THR A 150 -8.37 -5.50 26.31
N SER A 151 -7.96 -6.41 25.39
CA SER A 151 -8.72 -6.67 24.16
C SER A 151 -10.15 -7.11 24.43
N GLU A 152 -10.38 -7.79 25.55
CA GLU A 152 -11.70 -8.25 25.98
C GLU A 152 -12.61 -7.08 26.36
N LEU A 153 -12.12 -6.13 27.17
CA LEU A 153 -12.87 -4.93 27.55
C LEU A 153 -13.18 -4.03 26.36
N LEU A 154 -12.21 -3.88 25.44
CA LEU A 154 -12.41 -3.13 24.21
C LEU A 154 -13.44 -3.79 23.28
N ALA A 155 -13.47 -5.12 23.24
CA ALA A 155 -14.42 -5.90 22.47
C ALA A 155 -15.84 -5.75 22.99
N GLU A 156 -16.02 -5.79 24.31
CA GLU A 156 -17.31 -5.61 24.98
C GLU A 156 -17.90 -4.21 24.69
N GLU A 157 -17.11 -3.16 24.84
CA GLU A 157 -17.51 -1.77 24.58
C GLU A 157 -17.81 -1.50 23.09
N LEU A 158 -17.14 -2.19 22.18
CA LEU A 158 -17.31 -2.03 20.72
C LEU A 158 -18.35 -2.98 20.13
N GLY A 159 -18.86 -3.95 20.92
CA GLY A 159 -19.79 -4.97 20.45
C GLY A 159 -19.19 -5.91 19.40
N LYS A 160 -17.87 -6.20 19.52
CA LYS A 160 -17.10 -7.06 18.61
C LYS A 160 -16.46 -8.21 19.36
N THR A 161 -15.88 -9.15 18.60
CA THR A 161 -15.11 -10.24 19.21
C THR A 161 -13.69 -9.77 19.56
N ALA A 162 -13.10 -10.33 20.60
CA ALA A 162 -11.72 -10.01 21.01
C ALA A 162 -10.72 -10.28 19.86
N LYS A 163 -10.96 -11.31 19.02
CA LYS A 163 -10.13 -11.61 17.85
C LYS A 163 -10.17 -10.52 16.80
N GLU A 164 -11.33 -9.95 16.49
CA GLU A 164 -11.47 -8.85 15.53
C GLU A 164 -10.76 -7.58 16.02
N ILE A 165 -10.78 -7.34 17.34
CA ILE A 165 -10.06 -6.20 17.93
C ILE A 165 -8.55 -6.43 17.83
N ASP A 166 -8.05 -7.62 18.19
CA ASP A 166 -6.63 -7.96 18.07
C ASP A 166 -6.13 -7.88 16.63
N GLU A 167 -6.93 -8.33 15.67
CA GLU A 167 -6.61 -8.17 14.24
C GLU A 167 -6.56 -6.69 13.86
N SER A 168 -7.54 -5.90 14.29
CA SER A 168 -7.55 -4.45 14.00
C SER A 168 -6.34 -3.73 14.61
N ILE A 169 -5.94 -4.10 15.84
CA ILE A 169 -4.77 -3.52 16.51
C ILE A 169 -3.47 -3.89 15.79
N LYS A 170 -3.35 -5.10 15.21
CA LYS A 170 -2.18 -5.50 14.42
C LYS A 170 -1.93 -4.59 13.22
N TYR A 171 -2.98 -4.02 12.62
CA TYR A 171 -2.84 -3.03 11.54
C TYR A 171 -2.47 -1.63 12.03
N ASN A 172 -2.37 -1.44 13.36
CA ASN A 172 -1.97 -0.17 13.95
C ASN A 172 -0.46 -0.05 14.15
N PHE A 173 0.32 -0.30 13.10
CA PHE A 173 1.76 -0.12 13.11
C PHE A 173 2.14 1.26 12.55
N ASP A 174 3.17 1.85 13.14
CA ASP A 174 3.79 3.07 12.65
C ASP A 174 4.94 2.73 11.71
N VAL A 175 5.04 3.47 10.61
CA VAL A 175 6.11 3.31 9.64
C VAL A 175 7.26 4.25 10.03
N SER A 176 8.45 3.69 10.25
CA SER A 176 9.67 4.46 10.50
C SER A 176 10.43 4.74 9.22
N SER A 177 11.15 5.88 9.18
CA SER A 177 12.05 6.17 8.08
C SER A 177 13.30 5.29 8.19
N LEU A 178 13.60 4.55 7.11
CA LEU A 178 14.81 3.75 7.01
C LEU A 178 16.07 4.61 7.13
N ASP A 179 16.06 5.79 6.52
CA ASP A 179 17.19 6.72 6.60
C ASP A 179 17.45 7.21 8.03
N LYS A 180 16.39 7.45 8.83
CA LYS A 180 16.57 7.78 10.24
C LYS A 180 17.24 6.67 11.02
N ILE A 181 16.90 5.43 10.72
CA ILE A 181 17.50 4.26 11.37
C ILE A 181 18.96 4.14 10.97
N LEU A 182 19.29 4.39 9.69
CA LEU A 182 20.65 4.31 9.16
C LEU A 182 21.55 5.48 9.61
N MET A 183 20.97 6.67 9.88
CA MET A 183 21.74 7.86 10.30
C MET A 183 21.96 7.97 11.81
N HIS A 184 21.34 7.13 12.62
CA HIS A 184 21.62 7.12 14.07
C HIS A 184 22.98 6.48 14.34
N GLU A 185 23.94 7.31 14.72
CA GLU A 185 25.34 6.92 15.03
C GLU A 185 25.50 5.88 16.16
N ASN A 186 24.42 5.57 16.89
CA ASN A 186 24.39 4.61 18.00
C ASN A 186 23.64 3.33 17.68
N VAL A 187 23.37 3.05 16.42
CA VAL A 187 22.85 1.73 16.02
C VAL A 187 24.02 0.77 16.10
N ASP A 188 23.96 -0.17 17.06
CA ASP A 188 24.90 -1.27 17.17
C ASP A 188 25.24 -1.81 15.78
N ASP A 189 26.54 -2.11 15.55
CA ASP A 189 27.04 -2.75 14.31
C ASP A 189 26.22 -3.98 13.90
N SER A 190 25.46 -4.56 14.84
CA SER A 190 24.49 -5.63 14.62
C SER A 190 23.31 -5.24 13.71
N PHE A 191 22.92 -3.94 13.64
CA PHE A 191 21.84 -3.50 12.76
C PHE A 191 22.31 -3.37 11.30
N TYR A 192 23.55 -2.93 11.11
CA TYR A 192 24.21 -2.95 9.78
C TYR A 192 24.55 -4.38 9.34
N ARG A 193 24.70 -5.31 10.29
CA ARG A 193 24.87 -6.75 10.08
C ARG A 193 23.55 -7.50 10.05
N ASN A 194 22.40 -6.83 10.19
CA ASN A 194 21.15 -7.47 9.84
C ASN A 194 21.14 -7.70 8.33
N GLU A 195 21.81 -8.76 8.00
CA GLU A 195 21.92 -9.46 6.71
C GLU A 195 20.58 -9.43 5.93
N SER A 196 19.43 -9.36 6.64
CA SER A 196 18.09 -9.29 6.05
C SER A 196 17.79 -8.01 5.26
N LEU A 197 18.51 -6.88 5.50
CA LEU A 197 18.34 -5.64 4.73
C LEU A 197 19.32 -5.53 3.55
N TYR A 198 20.48 -6.18 3.64
CA TYR A 198 21.53 -6.14 2.61
C TYR A 198 21.91 -7.51 2.06
N GLU A 199 21.60 -8.60 2.75
CA GLU A 199 21.69 -9.92 2.17
C GLU A 199 20.60 -10.07 1.11
N SER A 200 21.01 -9.79 -0.08
CA SER A 200 20.54 -10.64 -1.13
C SER A 200 21.11 -12.06 -0.85
N LYS A 201 20.46 -12.86 0.00
CA LYS A 201 20.59 -14.33 -0.01
C LYS A 201 20.61 -14.87 -1.44
N TYR A 202 20.07 -14.07 -2.35
CA TYR A 202 20.02 -14.29 -3.79
C TYR A 202 21.38 -14.30 -4.49
N SER A 203 22.45 -13.65 -3.98
CA SER A 203 23.71 -13.66 -4.74
C SER A 203 24.53 -14.92 -4.54
N GLU A 204 24.64 -15.44 -3.32
CA GLU A 204 25.39 -16.69 -3.08
C GLU A 204 24.59 -17.93 -3.45
N GLU A 205 23.30 -18.02 -3.04
CA GLU A 205 22.41 -19.10 -3.45
C GLU A 205 22.24 -19.11 -4.99
N CYS A 206 22.03 -17.97 -5.63
CA CYS A 206 21.91 -17.88 -7.08
C CYS A 206 23.22 -18.22 -7.81
N LEU A 207 24.37 -17.89 -7.21
CA LEU A 207 25.67 -18.29 -7.76
C LEU A 207 25.90 -19.79 -7.59
N MET A 208 25.59 -20.34 -6.42
CA MET A 208 25.67 -21.77 -6.15
C MET A 208 24.72 -22.58 -7.04
N ASP A 209 23.51 -22.09 -7.24
CA ASP A 209 22.56 -22.69 -8.18
C ASP A 209 23.07 -22.68 -9.62
N LYS A 210 23.65 -21.56 -10.09
CA LYS A 210 24.25 -21.49 -11.43
C LYS A 210 25.38 -22.47 -11.59
N ILE A 211 26.31 -22.53 -10.64
CA ILE A 211 27.43 -23.51 -10.65
C ILE A 211 26.88 -24.93 -10.64
N PHE A 212 25.88 -25.20 -9.82
CA PHE A 212 25.22 -26.51 -9.74
C PHE A 212 24.60 -26.91 -11.09
N TYR A 213 23.85 -26.00 -11.74
CA TYR A 213 23.25 -26.27 -13.05
C TYR A 213 24.32 -26.45 -14.15
N GLU A 214 25.39 -25.67 -14.14
CA GLU A 214 26.50 -25.83 -15.09
C GLU A 214 27.21 -27.18 -14.92
N CYS A 215 27.47 -27.62 -13.69
CA CYS A 215 28.03 -28.94 -13.39
C CYS A 215 27.09 -30.05 -13.87
N LEU A 216 25.79 -29.96 -13.53
CA LEU A 216 24.79 -30.94 -13.94
C LEU A 216 24.68 -31.06 -15.47
N ILE A 217 24.72 -29.91 -16.19
CA ILE A 217 24.71 -29.91 -17.67
C ILE A 217 25.94 -30.59 -18.24
N ASN A 218 27.11 -30.31 -17.68
CA ASN A 218 28.35 -30.91 -18.10
C ASN A 218 28.37 -32.43 -17.88
N ASP A 219 27.85 -32.88 -16.75
CA ASP A 219 27.75 -34.30 -16.40
C ASP A 219 26.74 -35.01 -17.33
N ILE A 220 25.60 -34.41 -17.64
CA ILE A 220 24.64 -34.96 -18.61
C ILE A 220 25.26 -35.03 -20.01
N LYS A 221 26.01 -34.02 -20.42
CA LYS A 221 26.66 -33.99 -21.75
C LYS A 221 27.80 -35.04 -21.88
N SER A 222 28.56 -35.21 -20.80
CA SER A 222 29.70 -36.13 -20.76
C SER A 222 29.32 -37.59 -20.48
N SER A 223 28.10 -37.80 -19.90
CA SER A 223 27.61 -39.16 -19.59
C SER A 223 27.58 -40.04 -20.82
N GLY A 224 28.29 -41.17 -20.75
CA GLY A 224 28.28 -42.23 -21.75
C GLY A 224 27.05 -43.12 -21.72
N ALA A 225 26.26 -43.03 -20.67
CA ALA A 225 25.04 -43.85 -20.46
C ALA A 225 23.85 -43.34 -21.28
N LEU A 226 23.85 -42.06 -21.67
CA LEU A 226 22.78 -41.41 -22.40
C LEU A 226 23.10 -41.28 -23.90
N THR A 227 22.12 -41.58 -24.73
CA THR A 227 22.18 -41.31 -26.16
C THR A 227 21.97 -39.80 -26.47
N ASP A 228 22.45 -39.33 -27.63
CA ASP A 228 22.29 -37.91 -28.00
C ASP A 228 20.83 -37.44 -28.04
N ARG A 229 19.91 -38.33 -28.41
CA ARG A 229 18.47 -38.03 -28.40
C ARG A 229 17.93 -37.90 -26.96
N GLU A 230 18.39 -38.71 -26.02
CA GLU A 230 18.03 -38.63 -24.60
C GLU A 230 18.58 -37.33 -23.99
N LYS A 231 19.84 -36.99 -24.27
CA LYS A 231 20.46 -35.73 -23.86
C LYS A 231 19.69 -34.51 -24.37
N PHE A 232 19.34 -34.48 -25.62
CA PHE A 232 18.58 -33.41 -26.25
C PHE A 232 17.21 -33.21 -25.59
N ILE A 233 16.48 -34.30 -25.34
CA ILE A 233 15.17 -34.22 -24.70
C ILE A 233 15.28 -33.66 -23.27
N LEU A 234 16.23 -34.11 -22.47
CA LEU A 234 16.42 -33.66 -21.10
C LEU A 234 16.82 -32.18 -21.05
N ILE A 235 17.81 -31.74 -21.87
CA ILE A 235 18.29 -30.35 -21.89
C ILE A 235 17.15 -29.39 -22.20
N HIS A 236 16.36 -29.63 -23.23
CA HIS A 236 15.29 -28.73 -23.64
C HIS A 236 14.02 -28.85 -22.82
N ARG A 237 13.75 -30.03 -22.22
CA ARG A 237 12.58 -30.21 -21.38
C ARG A 237 12.72 -29.55 -20.02
N TYR A 238 13.91 -29.57 -19.44
CA TYR A 238 14.18 -29.01 -18.10
C TYR A 238 14.91 -27.68 -18.17
N ASN A 239 14.95 -27.05 -19.36
CA ASN A 239 15.58 -25.73 -19.57
C ASN A 239 17.02 -25.66 -19.05
N LEU A 240 17.78 -26.70 -19.24
CA LEU A 240 19.16 -26.76 -18.79
C LEU A 240 20.10 -25.89 -19.66
N ASP A 241 19.69 -25.50 -20.86
CA ASP A 241 20.41 -24.59 -21.77
C ASP A 241 20.01 -23.11 -21.62
N GLY A 242 19.07 -22.79 -20.75
CA GLY A 242 18.60 -21.42 -20.52
C GLY A 242 17.73 -20.81 -21.64
N ASN A 243 17.39 -21.60 -22.68
CA ASN A 243 16.63 -21.12 -23.86
C ASN A 243 15.09 -21.23 -23.70
N GLY A 244 14.63 -21.57 -22.50
CA GLY A 244 13.22 -21.75 -22.19
C GLY A 244 12.75 -23.22 -22.22
N ILE A 245 11.73 -23.53 -21.42
CA ILE A 245 11.15 -24.87 -21.31
C ILE A 245 10.38 -25.22 -22.57
N LYS A 246 10.79 -26.27 -23.29
CA LYS A 246 10.02 -26.78 -24.43
C LYS A 246 8.98 -27.82 -24.01
N THR A 247 7.82 -27.74 -24.61
CA THR A 247 6.75 -28.72 -24.41
C THR A 247 7.08 -30.05 -25.15
N LYS A 248 6.52 -31.18 -24.67
CA LYS A 248 6.69 -32.48 -25.33
C LYS A 248 6.22 -32.44 -26.79
N THR A 249 5.28 -31.59 -27.12
CA THR A 249 4.76 -31.40 -28.48
C THR A 249 5.76 -30.68 -29.37
N GLU A 250 6.46 -29.66 -28.88
CA GLU A 250 7.53 -28.95 -29.62
C GLU A 250 8.73 -29.85 -29.85
N ILE A 251 9.16 -30.58 -28.80
CA ILE A 251 10.27 -31.54 -28.92
C ILE A 251 9.91 -32.66 -29.91
N SER A 252 8.67 -33.14 -29.93
CA SER A 252 8.21 -34.17 -30.86
C SER A 252 8.28 -33.70 -32.32
N LYS A 253 7.96 -32.43 -32.61
CA LYS A 253 8.09 -31.83 -33.94
C LYS A 253 9.56 -31.67 -34.38
N GLN A 254 10.45 -31.31 -33.42
CA GLN A 254 11.89 -31.13 -33.72
C GLN A 254 12.61 -32.45 -34.00
N LEU A 255 12.21 -33.53 -33.35
CA LEU A 255 12.83 -34.85 -33.52
C LEU A 255 12.10 -35.76 -34.50
N ASP A 256 10.98 -35.27 -35.07
CA ASP A 256 10.09 -36.03 -35.98
C ASP A 256 9.63 -37.39 -35.38
N ILE A 257 9.16 -37.34 -34.11
CA ILE A 257 8.68 -38.53 -33.41
C ILE A 257 7.36 -38.19 -32.72
N SER A 258 6.57 -39.22 -32.30
CA SER A 258 5.32 -38.98 -31.61
C SER A 258 5.55 -38.43 -30.17
N ARG A 259 4.60 -37.63 -29.68
CA ARG A 259 4.61 -37.11 -28.30
C ARG A 259 4.77 -38.21 -27.25
N GLU A 260 4.13 -39.34 -27.45
CA GLU A 260 4.23 -40.50 -26.54
C GLU A 260 5.63 -41.11 -26.57
N ARG A 261 6.29 -41.10 -27.78
CA ARG A 261 7.66 -41.55 -27.88
C ARG A 261 8.63 -40.65 -27.13
N VAL A 262 8.43 -39.33 -27.17
CA VAL A 262 9.21 -38.38 -26.32
C VAL A 262 9.05 -38.73 -24.86
N ARG A 263 7.81 -39.00 -24.37
CA ARG A 263 7.56 -39.39 -22.99
C ARG A 263 8.27 -40.69 -22.58
N GLN A 264 8.29 -41.68 -23.47
CA GLN A 264 8.98 -42.96 -23.21
C GLN A 264 10.50 -42.77 -23.12
N ILE A 265 11.07 -41.95 -24.02
CA ILE A 265 12.51 -41.68 -24.04
C ILE A 265 12.89 -40.86 -22.80
N GLU A 266 12.13 -39.83 -22.43
CA GLU A 266 12.31 -39.04 -21.22
C GLU A 266 12.35 -39.97 -19.96
N LYS A 267 11.35 -40.84 -19.84
CA LYS A 267 11.28 -41.80 -18.70
C LYS A 267 12.51 -42.70 -18.61
N ARG A 268 12.93 -43.26 -19.74
CA ARG A 268 14.12 -44.13 -19.80
C ARG A 268 15.41 -43.37 -19.48
N ALA A 269 15.51 -42.13 -19.96
CA ALA A 269 16.66 -41.28 -19.70
C ALA A 269 16.76 -40.94 -18.20
N LEU A 270 15.63 -40.62 -17.54
CA LEU A 270 15.59 -40.36 -16.09
C LEU A 270 15.92 -41.65 -15.27
N GLU A 271 15.47 -42.80 -15.70
CA GLU A 271 15.82 -44.09 -15.06
C GLU A 271 17.34 -44.34 -15.14
N LYS A 272 17.97 -44.15 -16.32
CA LYS A 272 19.43 -44.28 -16.48
C LYS A 272 20.21 -43.29 -15.61
N LEU A 273 19.72 -42.03 -15.49
CA LEU A 273 20.35 -41.02 -14.63
C LEU A 273 20.27 -41.38 -13.14
N ARG A 274 19.22 -42.08 -12.70
CA ARG A 274 19.08 -42.54 -11.31
C ARG A 274 20.09 -43.62 -10.96
N ASP A 275 20.43 -44.44 -11.94
CA ASP A 275 21.38 -45.55 -11.75
C ASP A 275 22.84 -45.07 -11.86
N ASP A 276 23.09 -43.87 -12.37
CA ASP A 276 24.42 -43.29 -12.48
C ASP A 276 24.88 -42.71 -11.11
N LYS A 277 25.96 -43.28 -10.57
CA LYS A 277 26.47 -42.90 -9.24
C LYS A 277 26.87 -41.43 -9.13
N HIS A 278 27.41 -40.84 -10.18
CA HIS A 278 27.84 -39.44 -10.17
C HIS A 278 26.65 -38.49 -10.07
N ILE A 279 25.52 -38.84 -10.66
CA ILE A 279 24.32 -38.00 -10.67
C ILE A 279 23.44 -38.23 -9.44
N SER A 280 23.53 -39.45 -8.84
CA SER A 280 22.81 -39.73 -7.57
C SER A 280 23.30 -38.90 -6.38
N GLU A 281 24.54 -38.42 -6.41
CA GLU A 281 25.08 -37.50 -5.40
C GLU A 281 24.39 -36.10 -5.41
N TYR A 282 23.84 -35.67 -6.55
CA TYR A 282 23.08 -34.41 -6.64
C TYR A 282 21.71 -34.50 -5.93
N ASN A 283 21.11 -35.70 -5.85
CA ASN A 283 19.85 -35.91 -5.14
C ASN A 283 19.97 -35.69 -3.62
N LEU A 284 21.14 -35.92 -3.03
CA LEU A 284 21.40 -35.74 -1.61
C LEU A 284 21.46 -34.24 -1.20
N ARG A 285 21.67 -33.32 -2.16
CA ARG A 285 21.70 -31.86 -1.92
C ARG A 285 20.34 -31.18 -2.08
N LEU A 286 19.42 -31.79 -2.85
CA LEU A 286 18.07 -31.25 -3.08
C LEU A 286 17.08 -31.63 -1.96
N THR A 287 17.45 -32.50 -1.04
CA THR A 287 16.60 -32.97 0.08
C THR A 287 16.99 -32.38 1.43
N LYS A 288 17.88 -31.40 1.47
CA LYS A 288 18.20 -30.58 2.65
C LYS A 288 17.73 -29.14 2.45
#